data_41a77a38c520264f70d709a248786296
#
_entry.id   41a77a38c520264f70d709a248786296
#
_cell.length_a   1.000
_cell.length_b   1.000
_cell.length_c   1.000
_cell.angle_alpha   90.00
_cell.angle_beta   90.00
_cell.angle_gamma   90.00
#
_symmetry.space_group_name_H-M   'P 1'
#
loop_
_entity.id
_entity.type
_entity.pdbx_description
1 polymer ?
#
loop_
_entity_poly.entity_id
_entity_poly.type
_entity_poly.pdbx_seq_one_letter_code
_entity_poly.pdbx_strand_id
1 'polypeptide(L)'
;MPKESGEQYEITFWESIKDSNYPADYEAYLKAYPNGRFATLAHARIDRLRAAASTPAVSSTPAAAPPPHPAAAPSPSPTPPASAAAAPLAQKTVAHPPTAGELRDCASCPIMVVVPAGSFAMGSNTDDPSEKPVHRVSIGAPFAIGKFPVTVEQWNACVAANACQKLTPQSNSNKAAPARDLSWDDAQQYVKWLAKSTGKPYRLPTEAEWEYADRAGTTTAYWWGEQMRKGNANCKDCGDPWHKEGPENVGTFAANPLGLYDMNGGVWEWTADCWHNSYQGAPVDGHVWDSPGCEMRVIRGGSWREGGDYMLSATRFKYSAGVRQSQDGFRVVKDLH
;
A
#
# COMPACT_ATOMS: atom_id res chain seq x y z
N MET A 1 6.17 27.08 -24.26
CA MET A 1 5.94 26.61 -22.90
C MET A 1 4.49 26.18 -22.81
N PRO A 2 4.15 24.92 -22.45
CA PRO A 2 2.76 24.53 -22.26
C PRO A 2 2.18 25.35 -21.10
N LYS A 3 1.00 25.94 -21.28
CA LYS A 3 0.24 26.53 -20.18
C LYS A 3 -0.16 25.40 -19.24
N GLU A 4 0.33 25.41 -18.02
CA GLU A 4 -0.20 24.54 -16.98
C GLU A 4 -1.70 24.79 -16.87
N SER A 5 -2.49 23.71 -16.87
CA SER A 5 -3.94 23.82 -16.78
C SER A 5 -4.31 24.28 -15.36
N GLY A 6 -5.43 25.02 -15.21
CA GLY A 6 -5.92 25.45 -13.90
C GLY A 6 -6.09 24.27 -12.91
N GLU A 7 -6.31 23.08 -13.43
CA GLU A 7 -6.37 21.83 -12.69
C GLU A 7 -5.04 21.43 -12.06
N GLN A 8 -3.90 21.68 -12.72
CA GLN A 8 -2.58 21.41 -12.17
C GLN A 8 -2.24 22.37 -11.03
N TYR A 9 -2.64 23.65 -11.12
CA TYR A 9 -2.46 24.61 -10.02
C TYR A 9 -3.31 24.24 -8.81
N GLU A 10 -4.54 23.75 -8.99
CA GLU A 10 -5.40 23.27 -7.92
C GLU A 10 -4.77 22.10 -7.18
N ILE A 11 -4.26 21.10 -7.91
CA ILE A 11 -3.57 19.94 -7.33
C ILE A 11 -2.35 20.37 -6.55
N THR A 12 -1.51 21.24 -7.11
CA THR A 12 -0.29 21.75 -6.44
C THR A 12 -0.64 22.52 -5.16
N PHE A 13 -1.68 23.36 -5.19
CA PHE A 13 -2.16 24.05 -4.00
C PHE A 13 -2.62 23.07 -2.93
N TRP A 14 -3.45 22.09 -3.31
CA TRP A 14 -3.93 21.06 -2.38
C TRP A 14 -2.77 20.27 -1.76
N GLU A 15 -1.80 19.84 -2.56
CA GLU A 15 -0.61 19.12 -2.10
C GLU A 15 0.20 19.91 -1.05
N SER A 16 0.22 21.23 -1.14
CA SER A 16 0.92 22.08 -0.18
C SER A 16 0.25 22.19 1.18
N ILE A 17 -1.06 21.93 1.26
CA ILE A 17 -1.85 22.13 2.48
C ILE A 17 -2.51 20.85 3.05
N LYS A 18 -2.54 19.75 2.30
CA LYS A 18 -3.32 18.54 2.66
C LYS A 18 -3.00 17.99 4.06
N ASP A 19 -1.80 18.22 4.55
CA ASP A 19 -1.32 17.77 5.86
C ASP A 19 -1.30 18.89 6.92
N SER A 20 -1.90 20.05 6.63
CA SER A 20 -1.95 21.18 7.55
C SER A 20 -2.85 20.88 8.76
N ASN A 21 -2.42 21.31 9.92
CA ASN A 21 -3.20 21.29 11.16
C ASN A 21 -3.93 22.61 11.43
N TYR A 22 -3.94 23.52 10.45
CA TYR A 22 -4.57 24.83 10.57
C TYR A 22 -5.82 24.91 9.67
N PRO A 23 -7.03 25.12 10.23
CA PRO A 23 -8.24 25.30 9.43
C PRO A 23 -8.13 26.39 8.37
N ALA A 24 -7.37 27.44 8.66
CA ALA A 24 -7.20 28.58 7.76
C ALA A 24 -6.57 28.20 6.39
N ASP A 25 -5.72 27.18 6.33
CA ASP A 25 -5.12 26.74 5.08
C ASP A 25 -6.15 26.11 4.14
N TYR A 26 -7.06 25.30 4.71
CA TYR A 26 -8.18 24.72 3.96
C TYR A 26 -9.22 25.77 3.57
N GLU A 27 -9.42 26.79 4.40
CA GLU A 27 -10.28 27.94 4.06
C GLU A 27 -9.69 28.76 2.89
N ALA A 28 -8.37 28.92 2.86
CA ALA A 28 -7.67 29.55 1.74
C ALA A 28 -7.84 28.76 0.43
N TYR A 29 -7.78 27.43 0.51
CA TYR A 29 -8.08 26.55 -0.64
C TYR A 29 -9.52 26.73 -1.13
N LEU A 30 -10.51 26.67 -0.22
CA LEU A 30 -11.92 26.84 -0.57
C LEU A 30 -12.23 28.23 -1.17
N LYS A 31 -11.50 29.25 -0.76
CA LYS A 31 -11.58 30.59 -1.34
C LYS A 31 -11.07 30.63 -2.78
N ALA A 32 -9.98 29.93 -3.05
CA ALA A 32 -9.38 29.87 -4.40
C ALA A 32 -10.15 28.90 -5.33
N TYR A 33 -10.67 27.81 -4.78
CA TYR A 33 -11.33 26.72 -5.51
C TYR A 33 -12.65 26.31 -4.83
N PRO A 34 -13.70 27.16 -4.83
CA PRO A 34 -14.93 26.90 -4.09
C PRO A 34 -15.70 25.65 -4.55
N ASN A 35 -15.54 25.28 -5.80
CA ASN A 35 -16.10 24.05 -6.39
C ASN A 35 -14.99 23.11 -6.86
N GLY A 36 -13.81 23.21 -6.25
CA GLY A 36 -12.67 22.41 -6.59
C GLY A 36 -12.85 20.94 -6.19
N ARG A 37 -12.04 20.11 -6.80
CA ARG A 37 -12.02 18.63 -6.62
C ARG A 37 -11.87 18.21 -5.17
N PHE A 38 -11.19 19.01 -4.32
CA PHE A 38 -10.95 18.72 -2.91
C PHE A 38 -11.84 19.56 -1.97
N ALA A 39 -12.83 20.30 -2.49
CA ALA A 39 -13.64 21.21 -1.67
C ALA A 39 -14.38 20.48 -0.52
N THR A 40 -14.98 19.32 -0.81
CA THR A 40 -15.65 18.49 0.21
C THR A 40 -14.68 18.01 1.28
N LEU A 41 -13.48 17.60 0.89
CA LEU A 41 -12.45 17.17 1.82
C LEU A 41 -11.92 18.31 2.68
N ALA A 42 -11.76 19.51 2.08
CA ALA A 42 -11.35 20.71 2.81
C ALA A 42 -12.38 21.08 3.91
N HIS A 43 -13.68 21.03 3.61
CA HIS A 43 -14.72 21.24 4.61
C HIS A 43 -14.63 20.21 5.74
N ALA A 44 -14.52 18.94 5.42
CA ALA A 44 -14.41 17.88 6.42
C ALA A 44 -13.18 18.02 7.32
N ARG A 45 -12.02 18.48 6.76
CA ARG A 45 -10.82 18.77 7.53
C ARG A 45 -11.00 19.97 8.48
N ILE A 46 -11.61 21.04 8.01
CA ILE A 46 -11.92 22.23 8.84
C ILE A 46 -12.79 21.82 10.02
N ASP A 47 -13.89 21.08 9.78
CA ASP A 47 -14.82 20.66 10.84
C ASP A 47 -14.13 19.78 11.88
N ARG A 48 -13.30 18.83 11.45
CA ARG A 48 -12.53 17.95 12.33
C ARG A 48 -11.53 18.72 13.19
N LEU A 49 -10.76 19.66 12.60
CA LEU A 49 -9.80 20.49 13.32
C LEU A 49 -10.49 21.42 14.33
N ARG A 50 -11.64 21.97 13.99
CA ARG A 50 -12.45 22.80 14.89
C ARG A 50 -13.05 21.98 16.04
N ALA A 51 -13.56 20.78 15.77
CA ALA A 51 -14.06 19.86 16.79
C ALA A 51 -12.96 19.44 17.77
N ALA A 52 -11.77 19.14 17.29
CA ALA A 52 -10.61 18.81 18.13
C ALA A 52 -10.18 19.97 19.03
N ALA A 53 -10.24 21.21 18.53
CA ALA A 53 -9.95 22.42 19.31
C ALA A 53 -11.04 22.75 20.35
N SER A 54 -12.26 22.26 20.17
CA SER A 54 -13.41 22.54 21.03
C SER A 54 -13.60 21.53 22.17
N THR A 55 -12.81 20.45 22.20
CA THR A 55 -12.89 19.43 23.26
C THR A 55 -12.12 19.95 24.49
N PRO A 56 -12.76 20.24 25.64
CA PRO A 56 -12.04 20.67 26.83
C PRO A 56 -11.14 19.52 27.30
N ALA A 57 -9.88 19.85 27.58
CA ALA A 57 -8.97 18.90 28.21
C ALA A 57 -9.60 18.40 29.51
N VAL A 58 -9.94 17.12 29.56
CA VAL A 58 -10.36 16.47 30.79
C VAL A 58 -9.15 16.45 31.72
N SER A 59 -9.13 17.37 32.69
CA SER A 59 -8.17 17.36 33.80
C SER A 59 -8.28 16.01 34.52
N SER A 60 -7.37 15.13 34.29
CA SER A 60 -7.18 13.93 35.13
C SER A 60 -6.60 14.38 36.48
N THR A 61 -7.45 14.41 37.50
CA THR A 61 -7.03 14.52 38.89
C THR A 61 -6.13 13.33 39.23
N PRO A 62 -4.95 13.51 39.83
CA PRO A 62 -4.12 12.39 40.22
C PRO A 62 -4.80 11.57 41.31
N ALA A 63 -5.03 10.29 41.05
CA ALA A 63 -5.46 9.34 42.05
C ALA A 63 -4.32 9.16 43.10
N ALA A 64 -4.71 9.23 44.38
CA ALA A 64 -3.83 9.09 45.52
C ALA A 64 -3.09 7.73 45.50
N ALA A 65 -1.79 7.78 45.77
CA ALA A 65 -0.94 6.60 45.87
C ALA A 65 -1.33 5.69 47.05
N PRO A 66 -1.31 4.37 46.86
CA PRO A 66 -1.46 3.44 47.97
C PRO A 66 -0.20 3.41 48.87
N PRO A 67 -0.31 3.01 50.17
CA PRO A 67 0.77 3.08 51.15
C PRO A 67 1.90 2.06 50.88
N PRO A 68 3.12 2.32 51.31
CA PRO A 68 4.27 1.50 50.98
C PRO A 68 4.29 0.16 51.73
N HIS A 69 4.54 -0.93 51.03
CA HIS A 69 4.89 -2.21 51.62
C HIS A 69 6.39 -2.25 52.00
N PRO A 70 6.78 -3.03 53.01
CA PRO A 70 8.15 -3.03 53.53
C PRO A 70 9.16 -3.64 52.55
N ALA A 71 10.35 -3.06 52.54
CA ALA A 71 11.47 -3.43 51.70
C ALA A 71 12.00 -4.85 51.98
N ALA A 72 12.14 -5.66 50.94
CA ALA A 72 12.94 -6.88 50.94
C ALA A 72 14.36 -6.54 50.47
N ALA A 73 15.34 -7.18 51.11
CA ALA A 73 16.79 -6.99 50.96
C ALA A 73 17.30 -7.31 49.54
N PRO A 74 18.40 -6.69 49.08
CA PRO A 74 18.89 -6.84 47.71
C PRO A 74 19.67 -8.14 47.52
N SER A 75 19.32 -8.88 46.47
CA SER A 75 20.14 -9.95 45.93
C SER A 75 21.17 -9.40 44.93
N PRO A 76 22.39 -9.98 44.84
CA PRO A 76 23.46 -9.42 44.03
C PRO A 76 23.23 -9.60 42.53
N SER A 77 23.45 -8.50 41.78
CA SER A 77 23.41 -8.46 40.30
C SER A 77 24.55 -9.28 39.69
N PRO A 78 24.27 -10.01 38.60
CA PRO A 78 25.36 -10.59 37.81
C PRO A 78 25.97 -9.53 36.88
N THR A 79 27.28 -9.54 36.81
CA THR A 79 28.14 -8.72 35.96
C THR A 79 27.83 -8.97 34.46
N PRO A 80 27.70 -7.94 33.61
CA PRO A 80 27.49 -8.14 32.17
C PRO A 80 28.80 -8.58 31.49
N PRO A 81 28.75 -9.52 30.52
CA PRO A 81 29.93 -9.86 29.74
C PRO A 81 30.24 -8.74 28.73
N ALA A 82 31.55 -8.59 28.48
CA ALA A 82 32.13 -7.56 27.63
C ALA A 82 31.55 -7.54 26.21
N SER A 83 31.28 -6.30 25.75
CA SER A 83 30.84 -5.96 24.40
C SER A 83 31.90 -6.41 23.38
N ALA A 84 31.56 -7.40 22.54
CA ALA A 84 32.27 -7.70 21.32
C ALA A 84 31.78 -6.75 20.23
N ALA A 85 32.68 -5.97 19.65
CA ALA A 85 32.42 -5.09 18.54
C ALA A 85 31.84 -5.87 17.35
N ALA A 86 30.63 -5.50 16.94
CA ALA A 86 30.00 -6.07 15.77
C ALA A 86 30.69 -5.53 14.49
N ALA A 87 31.26 -6.44 13.71
CA ALA A 87 31.73 -6.18 12.37
C ALA A 87 30.53 -5.88 11.44
N PRO A 88 30.68 -5.03 10.39
CA PRO A 88 29.58 -4.72 9.50
C PRO A 88 29.16 -5.97 8.73
N LEU A 89 27.87 -6.36 8.89
CA LEU A 89 27.27 -7.44 8.13
C LEU A 89 27.18 -7.05 6.66
N ALA A 90 27.99 -7.70 5.84
CA ALA A 90 27.83 -7.67 4.40
C ALA A 90 26.43 -8.20 4.04
N GLN A 91 25.61 -7.36 3.45
CA GLN A 91 24.27 -7.73 2.95
C GLN A 91 24.44 -8.73 1.80
N LYS A 92 24.38 -10.03 2.14
CA LYS A 92 24.14 -11.07 1.15
C LYS A 92 22.70 -10.94 0.70
N THR A 93 22.48 -10.71 -0.59
CA THR A 93 21.20 -10.92 -1.26
C THR A 93 20.78 -12.38 -1.03
N VAL A 94 19.90 -12.61 -0.08
CA VAL A 94 19.40 -13.95 0.22
C VAL A 94 18.26 -14.22 -0.76
N ALA A 95 18.55 -14.94 -1.84
CA ALA A 95 17.53 -15.61 -2.61
C ALA A 95 16.91 -16.69 -1.70
N HIS A 96 15.77 -16.35 -1.08
CA HIS A 96 15.01 -17.34 -0.31
C HIS A 96 14.45 -18.40 -1.28
N PRO A 97 14.76 -19.70 -1.07
CA PRO A 97 14.06 -20.74 -1.81
C PRO A 97 12.56 -20.69 -1.43
N PRO A 98 11.66 -21.01 -2.38
CA PRO A 98 10.23 -21.05 -2.08
C PRO A 98 9.95 -22.05 -0.95
N THR A 99 9.11 -21.64 0.01
CA THR A 99 8.58 -22.50 1.08
C THR A 99 7.39 -23.31 0.57
N ALA A 100 6.92 -24.30 1.33
CA ALA A 100 5.77 -25.12 0.94
C ALA A 100 4.54 -24.23 0.64
N GLY A 101 3.98 -24.35 -0.57
CA GLY A 101 2.88 -23.49 -1.05
C GLY A 101 3.32 -22.29 -1.89
N GLU A 102 4.60 -22.06 -2.05
CA GLU A 102 5.16 -21.01 -2.92
C GLU A 102 5.59 -21.59 -4.28
N LEU A 103 5.39 -20.79 -5.33
CA LEU A 103 5.74 -21.14 -6.70
C LEU A 103 6.75 -20.11 -7.23
N ARG A 104 7.69 -20.57 -8.07
CA ARG A 104 8.62 -19.70 -8.78
C ARG A 104 8.97 -20.31 -10.13
N ASP A 105 8.65 -19.62 -11.23
CA ASP A 105 8.78 -20.18 -12.57
C ASP A 105 10.18 -20.01 -13.18
N CYS A 106 10.97 -19.04 -12.70
CA CYS A 106 12.36 -18.82 -13.13
C CYS A 106 13.18 -18.12 -12.04
N ALA A 107 14.50 -18.08 -12.18
CA ALA A 107 15.40 -17.47 -11.18
C ALA A 107 15.14 -15.99 -10.91
N SER A 108 14.76 -15.21 -11.93
CA SER A 108 14.41 -13.79 -11.84
C SER A 108 12.92 -13.53 -11.72
N CYS A 109 12.08 -14.60 -11.73
CA CYS A 109 10.63 -14.45 -11.59
C CYS A 109 10.24 -14.13 -10.14
N PRO A 110 9.11 -13.43 -9.94
CA PRO A 110 8.51 -13.26 -8.62
C PRO A 110 8.23 -14.60 -7.92
N ILE A 111 8.38 -14.63 -6.61
CA ILE A 111 7.87 -15.73 -5.78
C ILE A 111 6.36 -15.51 -5.66
N MET A 112 5.59 -16.55 -5.93
CA MET A 112 4.13 -16.51 -5.95
C MET A 112 3.56 -17.35 -4.81
N VAL A 113 2.51 -16.85 -4.17
CA VAL A 113 1.74 -17.54 -3.12
C VAL A 113 0.41 -17.97 -3.71
N VAL A 114 0.00 -19.22 -3.47
CA VAL A 114 -1.30 -19.74 -3.91
C VAL A 114 -2.38 -19.22 -2.97
N VAL A 115 -3.36 -18.54 -3.54
CA VAL A 115 -4.57 -18.05 -2.85
C VAL A 115 -5.72 -18.96 -3.23
N PRO A 116 -6.42 -19.60 -2.26
CA PRO A 116 -7.52 -20.50 -2.54
C PRO A 116 -8.74 -19.75 -3.08
N ALA A 117 -9.60 -20.45 -3.82
CA ALA A 117 -10.94 -19.97 -4.14
C ALA A 117 -11.74 -19.72 -2.86
N GLY A 118 -12.67 -18.77 -2.91
CA GLY A 118 -13.49 -18.43 -1.76
C GLY A 118 -14.35 -17.20 -2.00
N SER A 119 -14.85 -16.59 -0.94
CA SER A 119 -15.64 -15.37 -1.06
C SER A 119 -15.46 -14.48 0.16
N PHE A 120 -15.61 -13.17 -0.03
CA PHE A 120 -15.44 -12.16 1.02
C PHE A 120 -16.40 -10.99 0.82
N ALA A 121 -16.45 -10.11 1.81
CA ALA A 121 -17.11 -8.83 1.72
C ALA A 121 -16.08 -7.78 1.26
N MET A 122 -16.27 -7.25 0.05
CA MET A 122 -15.41 -6.23 -0.56
C MET A 122 -15.92 -4.84 -0.25
N GLY A 123 -14.99 -3.92 0.01
CA GLY A 123 -15.31 -2.54 0.34
C GLY A 123 -15.45 -2.28 1.83
N SER A 124 -15.93 -1.10 2.16
CA SER A 124 -16.19 -0.68 3.54
C SER A 124 -17.42 0.21 3.65
N ASN A 125 -17.92 0.38 4.88
CA ASN A 125 -18.98 1.34 5.20
C ASN A 125 -18.44 2.63 5.80
N THR A 126 -17.15 2.91 5.61
CA THR A 126 -16.50 4.16 6.00
C THR A 126 -17.06 5.35 5.22
N ASP A 127 -16.50 6.54 5.43
CA ASP A 127 -17.00 7.77 4.79
C ASP A 127 -16.70 7.86 3.29
N ASP A 128 -15.76 7.05 2.76
CA ASP A 128 -15.42 7.10 1.33
C ASP A 128 -16.51 6.45 0.46
N PRO A 129 -17.17 7.23 -0.42
CA PRO A 129 -18.20 6.70 -1.30
C PRO A 129 -17.68 5.67 -2.30
N SER A 130 -16.39 5.74 -2.67
CA SER A 130 -15.82 4.85 -3.66
C SER A 130 -15.69 3.41 -3.17
N GLU A 131 -15.66 3.21 -1.85
CA GLU A 131 -15.60 1.90 -1.19
C GLU A 131 -16.98 1.26 -0.97
N LYS A 132 -18.06 1.93 -1.39
CA LYS A 132 -19.46 1.53 -1.17
C LYS A 132 -20.18 1.11 -2.45
N PRO A 133 -21.21 0.28 -2.32
CA PRO A 133 -21.62 -0.48 -1.12
C PRO A 133 -20.68 -1.63 -0.82
N VAL A 134 -20.58 -2.03 0.44
CA VAL A 134 -20.01 -3.35 0.76
C VAL A 134 -20.84 -4.42 0.07
N HIS A 135 -20.16 -5.30 -0.66
CA HIS A 135 -20.82 -6.36 -1.43
C HIS A 135 -20.03 -7.66 -1.37
N ARG A 136 -20.72 -8.76 -1.56
CA ARG A 136 -20.08 -10.07 -1.56
C ARG A 136 -19.48 -10.37 -2.92
N VAL A 137 -18.19 -10.73 -2.92
CA VAL A 137 -17.48 -11.19 -4.12
C VAL A 137 -17.04 -12.64 -3.94
N SER A 138 -17.14 -13.42 -5.01
CA SER A 138 -16.70 -14.82 -5.05
C SER A 138 -15.50 -14.95 -5.98
N ILE A 139 -14.39 -15.43 -5.46
CA ILE A 139 -13.22 -15.83 -6.24
C ILE A 139 -13.41 -17.30 -6.63
N GLY A 140 -13.81 -17.55 -7.87
CA GLY A 140 -14.30 -18.85 -8.32
C GLY A 140 -13.22 -19.93 -8.50
N ALA A 141 -11.96 -19.53 -8.67
CA ALA A 141 -10.83 -20.46 -8.84
C ALA A 141 -9.61 -19.99 -8.03
N PRO A 142 -8.74 -20.91 -7.60
CA PRO A 142 -7.49 -20.53 -6.98
C PRO A 142 -6.59 -19.82 -8.00
N PHE A 143 -5.81 -18.85 -7.52
CA PHE A 143 -4.81 -18.13 -8.30
C PHE A 143 -3.51 -18.03 -7.51
N ALA A 144 -2.42 -17.67 -8.15
CA ALA A 144 -1.18 -17.34 -7.45
C ALA A 144 -0.92 -15.83 -7.57
N ILE A 145 -0.53 -15.18 -6.47
CA ILE A 145 -0.21 -13.76 -6.41
C ILE A 145 1.23 -13.56 -5.93
N GLY A 146 1.91 -12.52 -6.41
CA GLY A 146 3.26 -12.17 -5.97
C GLY A 146 3.35 -12.05 -4.45
N LYS A 147 4.27 -12.79 -3.83
CA LYS A 147 4.55 -12.72 -2.39
C LYS A 147 4.89 -11.29 -1.96
N PHE A 148 5.52 -10.55 -2.84
CA PHE A 148 5.94 -9.16 -2.72
C PHE A 148 5.48 -8.35 -3.93
N PRO A 149 5.45 -7.01 -3.84
CA PRO A 149 5.47 -6.16 -5.02
C PRO A 149 6.67 -6.53 -5.92
N VAL A 150 6.56 -6.30 -7.23
CA VAL A 150 7.69 -6.50 -8.15
C VAL A 150 8.85 -5.65 -7.70
N THR A 151 10.04 -6.27 -7.54
CA THR A 151 11.24 -5.57 -7.08
C THR A 151 11.99 -4.91 -8.22
N VAL A 152 12.86 -3.95 -7.89
CA VAL A 152 13.79 -3.34 -8.83
C VAL A 152 14.67 -4.40 -9.53
N GLU A 153 15.10 -5.45 -8.82
CA GLU A 153 15.87 -6.55 -9.43
C GLU A 153 15.08 -7.29 -10.50
N GLN A 154 13.81 -7.60 -10.20
CA GLN A 154 12.90 -8.28 -11.14
C GLN A 154 12.57 -7.40 -12.34
N TRP A 155 12.33 -6.11 -12.12
CA TRP A 155 12.14 -5.13 -13.19
C TRP A 155 13.38 -5.06 -14.12
N ASN A 156 14.57 -5.02 -13.53
CA ASN A 156 15.83 -4.97 -14.28
C ASN A 156 16.05 -6.22 -15.16
N ALA A 157 15.50 -7.38 -14.80
CA ALA A 157 15.53 -8.55 -15.69
C ALA A 157 14.71 -8.32 -16.97
N CYS A 158 13.56 -7.64 -16.86
CA CYS A 158 12.77 -7.22 -18.02
C CYS A 158 13.53 -6.17 -18.87
N VAL A 159 14.20 -5.22 -18.23
CA VAL A 159 15.05 -4.22 -18.92
C VAL A 159 16.21 -4.90 -19.67
N ALA A 160 16.88 -5.87 -19.05
CA ALA A 160 17.95 -6.63 -19.67
C ALA A 160 17.48 -7.44 -20.89
N ALA A 161 16.22 -7.86 -20.90
CA ALA A 161 15.58 -8.50 -22.05
C ALA A 161 15.08 -7.51 -23.11
N ASN A 162 15.34 -6.21 -22.98
CA ASN A 162 14.86 -5.12 -23.83
C ASN A 162 13.32 -5.05 -23.96
N ALA A 163 12.59 -5.52 -22.95
CA ALA A 163 11.14 -5.53 -22.94
C ALA A 163 10.52 -4.43 -22.06
N CYS A 164 11.28 -3.90 -21.10
CA CYS A 164 10.89 -2.79 -20.24
C CYS A 164 11.90 -1.64 -20.34
N GLN A 165 11.46 -0.42 -20.05
CA GLN A 165 12.35 0.73 -19.99
C GLN A 165 13.12 0.79 -18.65
N LYS A 166 14.27 1.44 -18.66
CA LYS A 166 15.04 1.66 -17.44
C LYS A 166 14.32 2.61 -16.51
N LEU A 167 14.31 2.28 -15.22
CA LEU A 167 13.88 3.19 -14.16
C LEU A 167 14.90 4.33 -13.98
N THR A 168 14.46 5.44 -13.38
CA THR A 168 15.37 6.51 -12.99
C THR A 168 16.37 6.02 -11.92
N PRO A 169 17.58 6.59 -11.85
CA PRO A 169 18.55 6.19 -10.82
C PRO A 169 17.99 6.30 -9.38
N GLN A 170 17.16 7.32 -9.12
CA GLN A 170 16.53 7.53 -7.81
C GLN A 170 15.57 6.42 -7.43
N SER A 171 14.85 5.86 -8.42
CA SER A 171 13.89 4.76 -8.20
C SER A 171 14.54 3.39 -8.28
N ASN A 172 15.79 3.28 -8.76
CA ASN A 172 16.44 2.02 -9.13
C ASN A 172 17.73 1.72 -8.33
N SER A 173 18.04 2.49 -7.31
CA SER A 173 19.28 2.34 -6.53
C SER A 173 19.29 1.08 -5.65
N ASN A 174 18.16 0.67 -5.14
CA ASN A 174 18.02 -0.47 -4.23
C ASN A 174 17.27 -1.63 -4.92
N LYS A 175 18.00 -2.70 -5.24
CA LYS A 175 17.46 -3.86 -5.96
C LYS A 175 16.37 -4.63 -5.20
N ALA A 176 16.43 -4.62 -3.88
CA ALA A 176 15.48 -5.32 -3.02
C ALA A 176 14.23 -4.48 -2.67
N ALA A 177 14.20 -3.21 -3.03
CA ALA A 177 13.03 -2.37 -2.86
C ALA A 177 11.98 -2.65 -3.95
N PRO A 178 10.71 -2.29 -3.73
CA PRO A 178 9.69 -2.30 -4.77
C PRO A 178 10.12 -1.45 -5.98
N ALA A 179 9.92 -1.96 -7.18
CA ALA A 179 10.01 -1.17 -8.40
C ALA A 179 8.89 -0.13 -8.39
N ARG A 180 9.22 1.13 -8.60
CA ARG A 180 8.31 2.27 -8.49
C ARG A 180 8.54 3.29 -9.59
N ASP A 181 7.75 4.35 -9.62
CA ASP A 181 7.79 5.34 -10.71
C ASP A 181 7.32 4.70 -12.04
N LEU A 182 6.28 3.87 -11.92
CA LEU A 182 5.74 3.03 -12.98
C LEU A 182 4.29 3.37 -13.24
N SER A 183 3.93 3.51 -14.52
CA SER A 183 2.55 3.62 -14.97
C SER A 183 1.88 2.24 -15.05
N TRP A 184 0.55 2.23 -15.20
CA TRP A 184 -0.19 1.01 -15.50
C TRP A 184 0.28 0.37 -16.82
N ASP A 185 0.58 1.18 -17.83
CA ASP A 185 1.10 0.70 -19.11
C ASP A 185 2.47 0.02 -18.95
N ASP A 186 3.34 0.55 -18.09
CA ASP A 186 4.62 -0.07 -17.75
C ASP A 186 4.41 -1.43 -17.07
N ALA A 187 3.49 -1.50 -16.12
CA ALA A 187 3.13 -2.76 -15.44
C ALA A 187 2.60 -3.79 -16.45
N GLN A 188 1.78 -3.37 -17.42
CA GLN A 188 1.30 -4.22 -18.51
C GLN A 188 2.44 -4.74 -19.40
N GLN A 189 3.46 -3.92 -19.69
CA GLN A 189 4.64 -4.38 -20.43
C GLN A 189 5.37 -5.48 -19.68
N TYR A 190 5.57 -5.30 -18.38
CA TYR A 190 6.23 -6.29 -17.53
C TYR A 190 5.48 -7.62 -17.50
N VAL A 191 4.17 -7.62 -17.25
CA VAL A 191 3.39 -8.87 -17.20
C VAL A 191 3.35 -9.59 -18.55
N LYS A 192 3.26 -8.85 -19.67
CA LYS A 192 3.37 -9.42 -21.02
C LYS A 192 4.72 -10.07 -21.27
N TRP A 193 5.81 -9.42 -20.87
CA TRP A 193 7.15 -9.99 -20.95
C TRP A 193 7.27 -11.25 -20.08
N LEU A 194 6.81 -11.18 -18.85
CA LEU A 194 6.89 -12.29 -17.90
C LEU A 194 6.08 -13.50 -18.41
N ALA A 195 4.86 -13.27 -18.89
CA ALA A 195 4.03 -14.30 -19.51
C ALA A 195 4.70 -14.95 -20.72
N LYS A 196 5.27 -14.15 -21.63
CA LYS A 196 5.99 -14.65 -22.80
C LYS A 196 7.24 -15.44 -22.42
N SER A 197 7.99 -14.96 -21.43
CA SER A 197 9.26 -15.58 -21.02
C SER A 197 9.08 -16.91 -20.29
N THR A 198 7.98 -17.07 -19.59
CA THR A 198 7.67 -18.26 -18.79
C THR A 198 6.71 -19.21 -19.47
N GLY A 199 5.97 -18.76 -20.48
CA GLY A 199 4.85 -19.51 -21.07
C GLY A 199 3.66 -19.68 -20.11
N LYS A 200 3.55 -18.84 -19.06
CA LYS A 200 2.50 -18.91 -18.03
C LYS A 200 1.60 -17.68 -18.10
N PRO A 201 0.32 -17.79 -17.70
CA PRO A 201 -0.67 -16.71 -17.80
C PRO A 201 -0.51 -15.67 -16.67
N TYR A 202 0.56 -14.87 -16.74
CA TYR A 202 0.76 -13.75 -15.83
C TYR A 202 -0.04 -12.53 -16.24
N ARG A 203 -0.59 -11.82 -15.26
CA ARG A 203 -1.37 -10.59 -15.42
C ARG A 203 -1.30 -9.71 -14.16
N LEU A 204 -1.88 -8.52 -14.20
CA LEU A 204 -2.17 -7.77 -12.99
C LEU A 204 -3.31 -8.45 -12.20
N PRO A 205 -3.38 -8.30 -10.88
CA PRO A 205 -4.53 -8.70 -10.09
C PRO A 205 -5.76 -7.89 -10.51
N THR A 206 -6.94 -8.49 -10.41
CA THR A 206 -8.17 -7.69 -10.33
C THR A 206 -8.19 -6.97 -8.99
N GLU A 207 -8.94 -5.86 -8.90
CA GLU A 207 -9.12 -5.15 -7.63
C GLU A 207 -9.70 -6.07 -6.55
N ALA A 208 -10.65 -6.92 -6.93
CA ALA A 208 -11.25 -7.91 -6.04
C ALA A 208 -10.26 -8.97 -5.56
N GLU A 209 -9.40 -9.50 -6.45
CA GLU A 209 -8.35 -10.45 -6.07
C GLU A 209 -7.33 -9.81 -5.12
N TRP A 210 -6.98 -8.54 -5.36
CA TRP A 210 -6.07 -7.81 -4.51
C TRP A 210 -6.62 -7.65 -3.09
N GLU A 211 -7.87 -7.16 -2.93
CA GLU A 211 -8.49 -6.96 -1.61
C GLU A 211 -8.75 -8.31 -0.91
N TYR A 212 -9.16 -9.34 -1.65
CA TYR A 212 -9.31 -10.69 -1.12
C TYR A 212 -8.01 -11.23 -0.53
N ALA A 213 -6.90 -11.06 -1.27
CA ALA A 213 -5.58 -11.49 -0.87
C ALA A 213 -5.04 -10.67 0.31
N ASP A 214 -5.26 -9.34 0.33
CA ASP A 214 -4.88 -8.48 1.43
C ASP A 214 -5.60 -8.86 2.72
N ARG A 215 -6.92 -8.96 2.68
CA ARG A 215 -7.74 -9.33 3.84
C ARG A 215 -7.40 -10.69 4.41
N ALA A 216 -7.00 -11.65 3.58
CA ALA A 216 -6.60 -12.99 4.01
C ALA A 216 -7.61 -13.64 4.98
N GLY A 217 -8.91 -13.43 4.74
CA GLY A 217 -10.02 -13.95 5.55
C GLY A 217 -10.48 -13.03 6.70
N THR A 218 -9.85 -11.88 6.91
CA THR A 218 -10.29 -10.90 7.92
C THR A 218 -11.36 -9.96 7.38
N THR A 219 -12.11 -9.33 8.29
CA THR A 219 -13.12 -8.31 7.98
C THR A 219 -12.81 -6.96 8.62
N THR A 220 -11.66 -6.86 9.28
CA THR A 220 -11.19 -5.68 10.00
C THR A 220 -10.66 -4.61 9.04
N ALA A 221 -10.41 -3.42 9.57
CA ALA A 221 -9.90 -2.27 8.82
C ALA A 221 -8.57 -2.58 8.11
N TYR A 222 -7.66 -3.28 8.80
CA TYR A 222 -6.42 -3.84 8.29
C TYR A 222 -6.45 -5.36 8.46
N TRP A 223 -5.64 -6.12 7.72
CA TRP A 223 -5.58 -7.57 7.91
C TRP A 223 -5.12 -7.99 9.32
N TRP A 224 -4.46 -7.10 10.09
CA TRP A 224 -4.02 -7.33 11.48
C TRP A 224 -4.97 -6.80 12.55
N GLY A 225 -6.12 -6.22 12.20
CA GLY A 225 -7.12 -5.71 13.14
C GLY A 225 -7.65 -4.33 12.81
N GLU A 226 -8.33 -3.69 13.77
CA GLU A 226 -9.05 -2.43 13.55
C GLU A 226 -8.14 -1.18 13.61
N GLN A 227 -6.98 -1.27 14.20
CA GLN A 227 -6.13 -0.12 14.45
C GLN A 227 -4.76 -0.28 13.83
N MET A 228 -4.20 0.84 13.33
CA MET A 228 -2.81 0.86 12.88
C MET A 228 -1.89 0.46 14.03
N ARG A 229 -0.96 -0.46 13.74
CA ARG A 229 0.11 -0.86 14.65
C ARG A 229 1.44 -0.42 14.07
N LYS A 230 2.25 0.22 14.91
CA LYS A 230 3.61 0.62 14.53
C LYS A 230 4.42 -0.59 14.08
N GLY A 231 5.12 -0.45 12.96
CA GLY A 231 5.96 -1.50 12.39
C GLY A 231 5.22 -2.59 11.60
N ASN A 232 3.91 -2.44 11.31
CA ASN A 232 3.16 -3.38 10.48
C ASN A 232 3.11 -2.99 8.99
N ALA A 233 3.33 -1.72 8.68
CA ALA A 233 3.29 -1.21 7.32
C ALA A 233 4.39 -0.17 7.09
N ASN A 234 4.89 -0.10 5.86
CA ASN A 234 5.80 0.96 5.44
C ASN A 234 4.99 2.20 5.02
N CYS A 235 4.71 3.08 5.96
CA CYS A 235 3.99 4.32 5.73
C CYS A 235 4.49 5.43 6.66
N LYS A 236 4.20 6.68 6.31
CA LYS A 236 4.54 7.84 7.13
C LYS A 236 3.80 7.74 8.49
N ASP A 237 4.52 7.95 9.57
CA ASP A 237 4.02 7.90 10.95
C ASP A 237 3.56 6.49 11.42
N CYS A 238 3.87 5.43 10.67
CA CYS A 238 3.53 4.05 11.00
C CYS A 238 4.61 3.32 11.83
N GLY A 239 5.65 4.01 12.22
CA GLY A 239 6.78 3.46 12.98
C GLY A 239 7.96 3.08 12.09
N ASP A 240 9.08 2.77 12.74
CA ASP A 240 10.32 2.39 12.06
C ASP A 240 10.28 0.92 11.59
N PRO A 241 11.03 0.60 10.50
CA PRO A 241 11.82 1.53 9.69
C PRO A 241 10.97 2.35 8.72
N TRP A 242 11.31 3.64 8.58
CA TRP A 242 10.69 4.53 7.59
C TRP A 242 11.70 5.58 7.07
N HIS A 243 11.75 5.78 5.76
CA HIS A 243 12.58 6.78 5.11
C HIS A 243 11.77 7.62 4.13
N LYS A 244 11.98 8.93 4.12
CA LYS A 244 11.25 9.85 3.23
C LYS A 244 11.66 9.73 1.75
N GLU A 245 12.83 9.14 1.47
CA GLU A 245 13.41 9.02 0.13
C GLU A 245 12.80 7.88 -0.69
N GLY A 246 12.21 6.89 -0.02
CA GLY A 246 11.64 5.73 -0.71
C GLY A 246 11.17 4.64 0.24
N PRO A 247 10.54 3.60 -0.32
CA PRO A 247 10.08 2.47 0.46
C PRO A 247 11.25 1.60 0.95
N GLU A 248 10.98 0.85 2.00
CA GLU A 248 11.86 -0.20 2.52
C GLU A 248 12.01 -1.37 1.53
N ASN A 249 12.95 -2.26 1.82
CA ASN A 249 13.06 -3.53 1.13
C ASN A 249 11.77 -4.33 1.28
N VAL A 250 11.38 -5.03 0.22
CA VAL A 250 10.22 -5.93 0.31
C VAL A 250 10.42 -6.97 1.43
N GLY A 251 9.35 -7.28 2.14
CA GLY A 251 9.37 -8.26 3.22
C GLY A 251 10.00 -7.76 4.53
N THR A 252 10.21 -6.45 4.68
CA THR A 252 10.72 -5.86 5.93
C THR A 252 9.68 -5.94 7.05
N PHE A 253 8.39 -5.87 6.72
CA PHE A 253 7.29 -5.90 7.67
C PHE A 253 6.64 -7.29 7.75
N ALA A 254 5.66 -7.45 8.64
CA ALA A 254 4.99 -8.73 8.83
C ALA A 254 4.14 -9.13 7.60
N ALA A 255 4.11 -10.43 7.31
CA ALA A 255 3.21 -10.98 6.31
C ALA A 255 1.80 -11.12 6.86
N ASN A 256 0.81 -11.03 5.98
CA ASN A 256 -0.57 -11.38 6.30
C ASN A 256 -0.75 -12.91 6.48
N PRO A 257 -1.93 -13.41 6.92
CA PRO A 257 -2.16 -14.84 7.13
C PRO A 257 -1.92 -15.75 5.93
N LEU A 258 -1.94 -15.22 4.69
CA LEU A 258 -1.58 -15.97 3.48
C LEU A 258 -0.07 -15.99 3.19
N GLY A 259 0.74 -15.28 3.98
CA GLY A 259 2.18 -15.15 3.74
C GLY A 259 2.54 -14.10 2.70
N LEU A 260 1.63 -13.15 2.42
CA LEU A 260 1.85 -12.00 1.55
C LEU A 260 2.40 -10.83 2.35
N TYR A 261 3.45 -10.21 1.83
CA TYR A 261 4.12 -9.06 2.44
C TYR A 261 3.75 -7.78 1.71
N ASP A 262 3.87 -6.67 2.44
CA ASP A 262 3.78 -5.31 1.89
C ASP A 262 2.46 -5.05 1.12
N MET A 263 1.37 -5.71 1.55
CA MET A 263 0.03 -5.45 1.01
C MET A 263 -0.47 -4.06 1.40
N ASN A 264 -0.04 -3.58 2.57
CA ASN A 264 -0.37 -2.26 3.10
C ASN A 264 0.92 -1.45 3.24
N GLY A 265 1.05 -0.40 2.43
CA GLY A 265 2.23 0.47 2.41
C GLY A 265 3.35 0.02 1.46
N GLY A 266 4.47 0.72 1.52
CA GLY A 266 5.55 0.56 0.56
C GLY A 266 5.24 1.26 -0.75
N VAL A 267 4.47 0.68 -1.65
CA VAL A 267 4.03 1.29 -2.90
C VAL A 267 2.53 1.08 -3.12
N TRP A 268 1.86 2.06 -3.72
CA TRP A 268 0.57 1.83 -4.33
C TRP A 268 0.69 0.80 -5.43
N GLU A 269 -0.25 -0.12 -5.53
CA GLU A 269 -0.21 -1.22 -6.48
C GLU A 269 -1.30 -1.13 -7.52
N TRP A 270 -0.90 -1.07 -8.80
CA TRP A 270 -1.79 -1.10 -9.93
C TRP A 270 -2.59 -2.40 -9.99
N THR A 271 -3.90 -2.30 -10.19
CA THR A 271 -4.78 -3.41 -10.54
C THR A 271 -5.20 -3.36 -12.01
N ALA A 272 -5.88 -4.39 -12.49
CA ALA A 272 -6.36 -4.43 -13.86
C ALA A 272 -7.58 -3.54 -14.11
N ASP A 273 -8.28 -3.14 -13.05
CA ASP A 273 -9.62 -2.55 -13.09
C ASP A 273 -9.61 -1.08 -13.48
N CYS A 274 -10.67 -0.67 -14.14
CA CYS A 274 -11.04 0.71 -14.32
C CYS A 274 -11.56 1.31 -13.02
N TRP A 275 -11.32 2.61 -12.85
CA TRP A 275 -11.92 3.33 -11.74
C TRP A 275 -13.41 3.55 -11.94
N HIS A 276 -14.18 3.23 -10.90
CA HIS A 276 -15.59 3.58 -10.73
C HIS A 276 -15.76 4.30 -9.40
N ASN A 277 -16.61 5.34 -9.36
CA ASN A 277 -16.77 6.19 -8.18
C ASN A 277 -17.49 5.50 -7.01
N SER A 278 -17.96 4.28 -7.19
CA SER A 278 -18.56 3.43 -6.17
C SER A 278 -18.59 1.99 -6.67
N TYR A 279 -18.88 1.03 -5.80
CA TYR A 279 -19.10 -0.37 -6.17
C TYR A 279 -20.52 -0.68 -6.66
N GLN A 280 -21.34 0.34 -6.92
CA GLN A 280 -22.67 0.11 -7.48
C GLN A 280 -22.57 -0.52 -8.88
N GLY A 281 -23.03 -1.76 -9.02
CA GLY A 281 -22.93 -2.54 -10.26
C GLY A 281 -21.57 -3.24 -10.48
N ALA A 282 -20.71 -3.30 -9.48
CA ALA A 282 -19.43 -4.00 -9.54
C ALA A 282 -19.64 -5.53 -9.79
N PRO A 283 -18.71 -6.19 -10.51
CA PRO A 283 -18.70 -7.64 -10.63
C PRO A 283 -18.65 -8.32 -9.26
N VAL A 284 -19.39 -9.42 -9.12
CA VAL A 284 -19.44 -10.20 -7.86
C VAL A 284 -18.69 -11.53 -7.96
N ASP A 285 -18.02 -11.76 -9.06
CA ASP A 285 -17.33 -13.00 -9.42
C ASP A 285 -15.79 -12.86 -9.53
N GLY A 286 -15.27 -11.70 -9.10
CA GLY A 286 -13.83 -11.40 -9.10
C GLY A 286 -13.21 -11.08 -10.47
N HIS A 287 -14.02 -10.99 -11.53
CA HIS A 287 -13.51 -10.54 -12.83
C HIS A 287 -13.15 -9.06 -12.84
N VAL A 288 -12.26 -8.68 -13.78
CA VAL A 288 -11.88 -7.28 -14.01
C VAL A 288 -13.12 -6.42 -14.28
N TRP A 289 -13.28 -5.34 -13.56
CA TRP A 289 -14.29 -4.34 -13.85
C TRP A 289 -13.76 -3.33 -14.85
N ASP A 290 -13.86 -3.65 -16.11
CA ASP A 290 -13.40 -2.83 -17.22
C ASP A 290 -14.55 -1.98 -17.79
N SER A 291 -14.21 -0.93 -18.55
CA SER A 291 -15.15 -0.09 -19.26
C SER A 291 -14.52 0.48 -20.56
N PRO A 292 -15.29 0.68 -21.62
CA PRO A 292 -14.79 1.29 -22.85
C PRO A 292 -14.19 2.69 -22.56
N GLY A 293 -13.00 2.97 -23.11
CA GLY A 293 -12.34 4.25 -22.94
C GLY A 293 -11.79 4.54 -21.54
N CYS A 294 -11.52 3.49 -20.79
CA CYS A 294 -10.96 3.58 -19.43
C CYS A 294 -9.60 4.30 -19.40
N GLU A 295 -9.60 5.51 -18.89
CA GLU A 295 -8.37 6.30 -18.71
C GLU A 295 -7.81 6.18 -17.29
N MET A 296 -8.69 5.99 -16.30
CA MET A 296 -8.31 5.94 -14.88
C MET A 296 -8.29 4.50 -14.39
N ARG A 297 -7.18 4.07 -13.83
CA ARG A 297 -6.99 2.72 -13.27
C ARG A 297 -6.94 2.75 -11.75
N VAL A 298 -7.39 1.67 -11.13
CA VAL A 298 -7.39 1.52 -9.67
C VAL A 298 -5.98 1.18 -9.16
N ILE A 299 -5.61 1.80 -8.05
CA ILE A 299 -4.45 1.44 -7.24
C ILE A 299 -4.88 1.15 -5.80
N ARG A 300 -4.14 0.29 -5.12
CA ARG A 300 -4.47 -0.24 -3.79
C ARG A 300 -3.25 -0.25 -2.88
N GLY A 301 -3.47 -0.30 -1.56
CA GLY A 301 -2.48 -0.59 -0.54
C GLY A 301 -1.84 0.59 0.16
N GLY A 302 -1.89 1.79 -0.41
CA GLY A 302 -1.15 2.94 0.12
C GLY A 302 0.34 2.88 -0.15
N SER A 303 1.10 3.87 0.27
CA SER A 303 2.54 3.89 0.10
C SER A 303 3.31 4.45 1.29
N TRP A 304 4.64 4.40 1.23
CA TRP A 304 5.52 4.96 2.27
C TRP A 304 5.32 6.46 2.48
N ARG A 305 4.67 7.18 1.57
CA ARG A 305 4.47 8.64 1.62
C ARG A 305 3.23 9.05 2.39
N GLU A 306 2.21 8.20 2.43
CA GLU A 306 0.94 8.46 3.09
C GLU A 306 0.96 7.98 4.55
N GLY A 307 0.03 8.53 5.34
CA GLY A 307 -0.21 8.09 6.72
C GLY A 307 -1.02 6.79 6.82
N GLY A 308 -1.14 6.25 8.03
CA GLY A 308 -1.79 4.98 8.29
C GLY A 308 -3.23 4.86 7.78
N ASP A 309 -3.96 5.96 7.69
CA ASP A 309 -5.34 5.98 7.20
C ASP A 309 -5.48 5.58 5.71
N TYR A 310 -4.38 5.56 4.96
CA TYR A 310 -4.36 5.09 3.57
C TYR A 310 -4.03 3.61 3.43
N MET A 311 -3.68 2.95 4.54
CA MET A 311 -3.28 1.54 4.58
C MET A 311 -4.44 0.58 4.83
N LEU A 312 -5.70 1.06 4.84
CA LEU A 312 -6.87 0.22 5.08
C LEU A 312 -7.05 -0.77 3.93
N SER A 313 -7.46 -2.00 4.24
CA SER A 313 -7.70 -3.04 3.22
C SER A 313 -8.72 -2.63 2.16
N ALA A 314 -9.69 -1.76 2.50
CA ALA A 314 -10.69 -1.26 1.56
C ALA A 314 -10.25 -0.01 0.80
N THR A 315 -9.19 0.69 1.24
CA THR A 315 -8.77 1.94 0.62
C THR A 315 -8.39 1.75 -0.84
N ARG A 316 -8.97 2.58 -1.68
CA ARG A 316 -8.76 2.59 -3.11
C ARG A 316 -8.45 4.00 -3.61
N PHE A 317 -7.60 4.08 -4.62
CA PHE A 317 -7.30 5.33 -5.29
C PHE A 317 -7.15 5.11 -6.79
N LYS A 318 -6.85 6.17 -7.55
CA LYS A 318 -6.78 6.11 -9.01
C LYS A 318 -5.74 7.05 -9.57
N TYR A 319 -5.15 6.63 -10.70
CA TYR A 319 -4.41 7.50 -11.59
C TYR A 319 -4.72 7.18 -13.06
N SER A 320 -4.39 8.10 -13.97
CA SER A 320 -4.41 7.80 -15.41
C SER A 320 -3.40 6.71 -15.73
N ALA A 321 -3.76 5.80 -16.65
CA ALA A 321 -2.97 4.63 -17.00
C ALA A 321 -1.51 4.94 -17.41
N GLY A 322 -1.27 6.10 -18.06
CA GLY A 322 0.07 6.51 -18.50
C GLY A 322 0.86 7.33 -17.47
N VAL A 323 0.28 7.69 -16.33
CA VAL A 323 0.95 8.51 -15.30
C VAL A 323 1.92 7.67 -14.48
N ARG A 324 3.11 8.21 -14.23
CA ARG A 324 4.12 7.66 -13.32
C ARG A 324 4.21 8.53 -12.09
N GLN A 325 3.96 7.95 -10.92
CA GLN A 325 4.18 8.58 -9.64
C GLN A 325 5.25 7.81 -8.88
N SER A 326 6.05 8.52 -8.11
CA SER A 326 7.17 7.92 -7.38
C SER A 326 6.75 6.83 -6.39
N GLN A 327 5.48 6.80 -6.01
CA GLN A 327 4.89 5.84 -5.09
C GLN A 327 4.14 4.68 -5.76
N ASP A 328 4.05 4.65 -7.10
CA ASP A 328 3.27 3.63 -7.82
C ASP A 328 4.16 2.49 -8.29
N GLY A 329 3.79 1.29 -7.90
CA GLY A 329 4.35 0.01 -8.29
C GLY A 329 3.24 -0.99 -8.58
N PHE A 330 3.51 -2.28 -8.48
CA PHE A 330 2.52 -3.33 -8.71
C PHE A 330 3.01 -4.69 -8.22
N ARG A 331 2.08 -5.63 -8.07
CA ARG A 331 2.38 -7.06 -7.99
C ARG A 331 1.71 -7.82 -9.12
N VAL A 332 2.12 -9.05 -9.34
CA VAL A 332 1.59 -9.88 -10.43
C VAL A 332 0.70 -10.99 -9.91
N VAL A 333 -0.23 -11.43 -10.75
CA VAL A 333 -1.03 -12.64 -10.57
C VAL A 333 -0.72 -13.63 -11.68
N LYS A 334 -0.87 -14.91 -11.37
CA LYS A 334 -0.78 -16.02 -12.33
C LYS A 334 -1.99 -16.93 -12.15
N ASP A 335 -2.71 -17.19 -13.24
CA ASP A 335 -3.77 -18.17 -13.25
C ASP A 335 -3.19 -19.59 -13.12
N LEU A 336 -3.91 -20.50 -12.43
CA LEU A 336 -3.43 -21.83 -12.07
C LEU A 336 -4.13 -22.96 -12.86
N HIS A 337 -4.72 -22.64 -14.03
CA HIS A 337 -5.36 -23.66 -14.91
C HIS A 337 -4.46 -24.00 -16.08
#